data_24da56ff799f8374bdb91c20c8872c11
#
_entry.id   24da56ff799f8374bdb91c20c8872c11
#
_cell.length_a   1.000
_cell.length_b   1.000
_cell.length_c   1.000
_cell.angle_alpha   90.00
_cell.angle_beta   90.00
_cell.angle_gamma   90.00
#
_symmetry.space_group_name_H-M   'P 1'
#
loop_
_entity.id
_entity.type
_entity.pdbx_description
1 polymer ?
#
loop_
_entity_poly.entity_id
_entity_poly.type
_entity_poly.pdbx_seq_one_letter_code
_entity_poly.pdbx_strand_id
1 'polypeptide(L)'
;MKILPEVALTYDDVLLVPQHSDVISRRVLSTRTKLTPKIDLHIPIVSANMDTVTEYAMAVAMARAGGIGIIHRFMSIEEQVRQVMRVKKTETYVVDNPLFLHETDTVRDVRQVVEDTFTGGIVIVDKDERVVGIVTTRDLLFEKDGSRLLSEVMTKNVVTAPTDTDLVKAEAILHKHRIEKLPLVDENGRLTGLITVKDILKLKEYPNATKDARGRLAVGAAIGVKSTELYRVEKLLDAGTDAIVVDIAHGDSTQEVEIIQAIRKEFPQAQIIGGNVATADGTQRLIDAGADAVKVGVGPGSICITRIVAGSGVPQLTAVMQSAEVSRKQGIPIIADGGIRTSGDVAKAVAAGASTVMLGSLLAGTDESPGIFITRKGHRYKVSRGMASLQANVDRKAREGDGEVSQEEVEDYVSEGVDASVPYRGSVREVLRQLVGGLQSGMSYSAAHTLEELHEKAIFTRMTPVGLRESHPHDVDVN
;
A
#
# COMPACT_ATOMS: atom_id res chain seq x y z
N MET A 1 30.16 27.43 12.88
CA MET A 1 29.87 26.02 13.19
C MET A 1 28.80 26.01 14.29
N LYS A 2 27.73 25.24 14.11
CA LYS A 2 26.62 25.14 15.09
C LYS A 2 26.44 23.66 15.45
N ILE A 3 26.49 23.36 16.73
CA ILE A 3 26.14 22.03 17.27
C ILE A 3 24.81 22.21 18.01
N LEU A 4 23.82 21.34 17.69
CA LEU A 4 22.54 21.34 18.40
C LEU A 4 22.78 20.87 19.84
N PRO A 5 22.23 21.57 20.87
CA PRO A 5 22.54 21.28 22.27
C PRO A 5 21.96 19.97 22.77
N GLU A 6 20.87 19.49 22.15
CA GLU A 6 20.15 18.30 22.57
C GLU A 6 20.74 17.02 21.96
N VAL A 7 20.80 15.96 22.77
CA VAL A 7 21.16 14.63 22.27
C VAL A 7 20.01 14.06 21.47
N ALA A 8 20.27 13.76 20.20
CA ALA A 8 19.29 13.13 19.35
C ALA A 8 19.16 11.62 19.65
N LEU A 9 17.93 11.12 19.67
CA LEU A 9 17.57 9.79 20.16
C LEU A 9 17.05 8.89 19.02
N THR A 10 17.36 7.60 19.14
CA THR A 10 16.74 6.53 18.34
C THR A 10 15.78 5.72 19.20
N TYR A 11 15.09 4.72 18.61
CA TYR A 11 14.14 3.87 19.35
C TYR A 11 14.78 3.09 20.49
N ASP A 12 16.05 2.72 20.37
CA ASP A 12 16.79 1.99 21.42
C ASP A 12 17.18 2.86 22.63
N ASP A 13 17.10 4.18 22.51
CA ASP A 13 17.48 5.08 23.60
C ASP A 13 16.36 5.33 24.60
N VAL A 14 15.13 4.83 24.31
CA VAL A 14 13.97 5.13 25.13
C VAL A 14 13.05 3.92 25.33
N LEU A 15 12.26 3.97 26.41
CA LEU A 15 11.10 3.11 26.66
C LEU A 15 9.87 3.98 26.91
N LEU A 16 8.67 3.41 26.60
CA LEU A 16 7.39 3.97 27.03
C LEU A 16 7.20 3.66 28.52
N VAL A 17 6.87 4.69 29.31
CA VAL A 17 6.59 4.53 30.74
C VAL A 17 5.19 3.95 30.92
N PRO A 18 5.03 2.79 31.57
CA PRO A 18 3.71 2.26 31.87
C PRO A 18 2.90 3.19 32.75
N GLN A 19 1.63 3.34 32.43
CA GLN A 19 0.70 4.22 33.13
C GLN A 19 -0.47 3.41 33.70
N HIS A 20 -1.22 3.99 34.64
CA HIS A 20 -2.49 3.40 35.08
C HIS A 20 -3.44 3.29 33.89
N SER A 21 -3.93 2.06 33.61
CA SER A 21 -4.70 1.77 32.41
C SER A 21 -6.05 1.15 32.76
N ASP A 22 -7.09 1.64 32.10
CA ASP A 22 -8.46 1.11 32.13
C ASP A 22 -8.75 0.13 30.97
N VAL A 23 -7.74 -0.19 30.17
CA VAL A 23 -7.87 -1.12 29.05
C VAL A 23 -8.08 -2.55 29.52
N ILE A 24 -9.30 -3.04 29.41
CA ILE A 24 -9.67 -4.41 29.83
C ILE A 24 -9.19 -5.46 28.81
N SER A 25 -9.19 -5.13 27.52
CA SER A 25 -8.78 -6.02 26.44
C SER A 25 -8.12 -5.26 25.31
N ARG A 26 -6.97 -5.76 24.83
CA ARG A 26 -6.27 -5.19 23.67
C ARG A 26 -7.09 -5.27 22.38
N ARG A 27 -8.08 -6.19 22.30
CA ARG A 27 -8.93 -6.37 21.10
C ARG A 27 -9.86 -5.19 20.82
N VAL A 28 -10.13 -4.34 21.82
CA VAL A 28 -11.00 -3.17 21.67
C VAL A 28 -10.25 -1.93 21.25
N LEU A 29 -8.90 -1.98 21.23
CA LEU A 29 -8.06 -0.85 20.88
C LEU A 29 -8.08 -0.61 19.37
N SER A 30 -8.32 0.65 18.98
CA SER A 30 -8.35 1.05 17.57
C SER A 30 -6.95 1.44 17.10
N THR A 31 -6.45 0.75 16.06
CA THR A 31 -5.21 1.12 15.37
C THR A 31 -5.47 1.91 14.09
N ARG A 32 -6.71 2.40 13.90
CA ARG A 32 -7.06 3.23 12.75
C ARG A 32 -6.27 4.52 12.74
N THR A 33 -5.90 4.95 11.54
CA THR A 33 -5.09 6.14 11.32
C THR A 33 -5.32 6.71 9.92
N LYS A 34 -4.66 7.81 9.63
CA LYS A 34 -4.63 8.42 8.30
C LYS A 34 -3.25 8.28 7.67
N LEU A 35 -3.22 7.87 6.40
CA LEU A 35 -2.03 7.96 5.56
C LEU A 35 -1.88 9.38 5.00
N THR A 36 -2.99 9.93 4.52
CA THR A 36 -3.18 11.31 4.08
C THR A 36 -4.52 11.81 4.63
N PRO A 37 -4.88 13.10 4.54
CA PRO A 37 -6.19 13.57 4.98
C PRO A 37 -7.38 12.82 4.37
N LYS A 38 -7.20 12.21 3.16
CA LYS A 38 -8.27 11.51 2.43
C LYS A 38 -8.16 10.00 2.43
N ILE A 39 -7.05 9.42 2.91
CA ILE A 39 -6.83 7.96 2.93
C ILE A 39 -6.74 7.47 4.36
N ASP A 40 -7.76 6.73 4.79
CA ASP A 40 -7.81 6.08 6.09
C ASP A 40 -7.23 4.66 6.03
N LEU A 41 -6.49 4.26 7.07
CA LEU A 41 -5.96 2.92 7.25
C LEU A 41 -6.50 2.28 8.52
N HIS A 42 -6.69 0.96 8.51
CA HIS A 42 -7.08 0.20 9.71
C HIS A 42 -5.88 -0.17 10.59
N ILE A 43 -4.70 -0.30 9.99
CA ILE A 43 -3.43 -0.51 10.70
C ILE A 43 -2.41 0.53 10.22
N PRO A 44 -1.56 1.07 11.11
CA PRO A 44 -0.65 2.16 10.78
C PRO A 44 0.63 1.66 10.06
N ILE A 45 0.49 0.75 9.09
CA ILE A 45 1.63 0.10 8.45
C ILE A 45 1.59 0.30 6.94
N VAL A 46 2.70 0.76 6.39
CA VAL A 46 2.95 0.98 4.96
C VAL A 46 4.12 0.08 4.53
N SER A 47 4.03 -0.64 3.42
CA SER A 47 5.20 -1.36 2.88
C SER A 47 6.04 -0.44 1.99
N ALA A 48 7.37 -0.52 2.17
CA ALA A 48 8.34 0.37 1.54
C ALA A 48 8.38 0.19 0.02
N ASN A 49 8.57 1.29 -0.69
CA ASN A 49 8.67 1.36 -2.14
C ASN A 49 10.04 0.89 -2.66
N MET A 50 10.44 -0.30 -2.22
CA MET A 50 11.69 -0.95 -2.61
C MET A 50 11.42 -2.13 -3.55
N ASP A 51 12.27 -2.31 -4.54
CA ASP A 51 12.12 -3.33 -5.59
C ASP A 51 12.23 -4.79 -5.09
N THR A 52 12.68 -4.97 -3.85
CA THR A 52 12.72 -6.26 -3.14
C THR A 52 11.66 -6.36 -2.03
N VAL A 53 10.74 -5.38 -1.93
CA VAL A 53 9.69 -5.34 -0.90
C VAL A 53 8.29 -5.27 -1.49
N THR A 54 8.01 -4.25 -2.33
CA THR A 54 6.63 -3.97 -2.74
C THR A 54 6.43 -3.96 -4.26
N GLU A 55 5.83 -5.03 -4.74
CA GLU A 55 5.13 -5.12 -6.01
C GLU A 55 3.65 -5.49 -5.75
N TYR A 56 2.88 -5.84 -6.79
CA TYR A 56 1.44 -6.06 -6.68
C TYR A 56 1.04 -7.06 -5.59
N ALA A 57 1.78 -8.15 -5.40
CA ALA A 57 1.43 -9.19 -4.42
C ALA A 57 1.49 -8.66 -2.98
N MET A 58 2.56 -7.94 -2.65
CA MET A 58 2.71 -7.26 -1.37
C MET A 58 1.65 -6.16 -1.22
N ALA A 59 1.42 -5.34 -2.24
CA ALA A 59 0.43 -4.27 -2.18
C ALA A 59 -0.99 -4.81 -1.92
N VAL A 60 -1.38 -5.92 -2.56
CA VAL A 60 -2.65 -6.61 -2.31
C VAL A 60 -2.73 -7.09 -0.85
N ALA A 61 -1.69 -7.77 -0.36
CA ALA A 61 -1.69 -8.33 0.99
C ALA A 61 -1.73 -7.22 2.07
N MET A 62 -1.01 -6.12 1.85
CA MET A 62 -1.02 -4.94 2.73
C MET A 62 -2.40 -4.30 2.78
N ALA A 63 -3.02 -4.05 1.62
CA ALA A 63 -4.36 -3.45 1.58
C ALA A 63 -5.41 -4.36 2.24
N ARG A 64 -5.37 -5.68 2.01
CA ARG A 64 -6.25 -6.67 2.68
C ARG A 64 -6.10 -6.67 4.20
N ALA A 65 -4.89 -6.45 4.69
CA ALA A 65 -4.62 -6.35 6.12
C ALA A 65 -5.05 -5.02 6.74
N GLY A 66 -5.46 -4.04 5.93
CA GLY A 66 -5.87 -2.70 6.38
C GLY A 66 -4.74 -1.67 6.42
N GLY A 67 -3.57 -1.99 5.89
CA GLY A 67 -2.47 -1.08 5.58
C GLY A 67 -2.49 -0.66 4.12
N ILE A 68 -1.33 -0.27 3.57
CA ILE A 68 -1.17 0.06 2.16
C ILE A 68 0.23 -0.30 1.66
N GLY A 69 0.34 -0.73 0.40
CA GLY A 69 1.61 -0.94 -0.27
C GLY A 69 1.94 0.20 -1.22
N ILE A 70 3.22 0.60 -1.26
CA ILE A 70 3.74 1.59 -2.21
C ILE A 70 4.60 0.87 -3.24
N ILE A 71 4.11 0.79 -4.48
CA ILE A 71 4.84 0.15 -5.58
C ILE A 71 6.06 1.01 -5.95
N HIS A 72 7.22 0.36 -6.04
CA HIS A 72 8.48 1.03 -6.36
C HIS A 72 8.53 1.56 -7.80
N ARG A 73 9.44 2.51 -8.08
CA ARG A 73 9.61 3.16 -9.39
C ARG A 73 10.71 2.56 -10.26
N PHE A 74 11.47 1.56 -9.78
CA PHE A 74 12.57 0.94 -10.53
C PHE A 74 12.06 -0.06 -11.57
N MET A 75 11.18 0.43 -12.44
CA MET A 75 10.59 -0.27 -13.58
C MET A 75 10.07 0.76 -14.60
N SER A 76 9.74 0.33 -15.80
CA SER A 76 9.14 1.24 -16.79
C SER A 76 7.78 1.75 -16.31
N ILE A 77 7.32 2.85 -16.91
CA ILE A 77 6.01 3.44 -16.59
C ILE A 77 4.90 2.40 -16.82
N GLU A 78 4.96 1.70 -17.96
CA GLU A 78 3.96 0.71 -18.37
C GLU A 78 3.92 -0.47 -17.38
N GLU A 79 5.08 -0.91 -16.87
CA GLU A 79 5.13 -1.99 -15.88
C GLU A 79 4.55 -1.53 -14.55
N GLN A 80 4.90 -0.33 -14.07
CA GLN A 80 4.35 0.20 -12.82
C GLN A 80 2.83 0.37 -12.91
N VAL A 81 2.32 0.87 -14.02
CA VAL A 81 0.88 0.96 -14.33
C VAL A 81 0.23 -0.42 -14.31
N ARG A 82 0.86 -1.45 -14.94
CA ARG A 82 0.36 -2.84 -14.90
C ARG A 82 0.28 -3.36 -13.46
N GLN A 83 1.29 -3.10 -12.62
CA GLN A 83 1.29 -3.48 -11.21
C GLN A 83 0.11 -2.86 -10.45
N VAL A 84 -0.11 -1.55 -10.62
CA VAL A 84 -1.26 -0.82 -10.03
C VAL A 84 -2.58 -1.44 -10.51
N MET A 85 -2.76 -1.61 -11.82
CA MET A 85 -3.99 -2.20 -12.37
C MET A 85 -4.26 -3.61 -11.86
N ARG A 86 -3.22 -4.45 -11.63
CA ARG A 86 -3.36 -5.77 -11.02
C ARG A 86 -3.91 -5.68 -9.60
N VAL A 87 -3.42 -4.73 -8.78
CA VAL A 87 -3.96 -4.49 -7.44
C VAL A 87 -5.42 -4.09 -7.52
N LYS A 88 -5.76 -3.11 -8.37
CA LYS A 88 -7.13 -2.59 -8.54
C LYS A 88 -8.12 -3.64 -9.03
N LYS A 89 -7.68 -4.60 -9.85
CA LYS A 89 -8.52 -5.69 -10.36
C LYS A 89 -8.67 -6.86 -9.39
N THR A 90 -7.87 -6.94 -8.33
CA THR A 90 -7.89 -8.09 -7.40
C THR A 90 -9.17 -8.17 -6.59
N GLU A 91 -9.67 -7.03 -6.12
CA GLU A 91 -10.95 -6.92 -5.43
C GLU A 91 -11.72 -5.72 -5.96
N THR A 92 -12.80 -6.02 -6.64
CA THR A 92 -13.83 -5.06 -7.05
C THR A 92 -15.17 -5.73 -6.89
N TYR A 93 -16.20 -5.01 -6.46
CA TYR A 93 -17.55 -5.52 -6.50
C TYR A 93 -18.23 -5.20 -7.82
N VAL A 94 -17.65 -4.31 -8.62
CA VAL A 94 -18.09 -4.01 -9.98
C VAL A 94 -17.05 -4.54 -10.95
N VAL A 95 -17.47 -5.41 -11.84
CA VAL A 95 -16.68 -5.80 -13.00
C VAL A 95 -16.91 -4.75 -14.08
N ASP A 96 -15.94 -3.86 -14.29
CA ASP A 96 -15.97 -2.87 -15.38
C ASP A 96 -15.81 -3.60 -16.72
N ASN A 97 -16.59 -3.21 -17.74
CA ASN A 97 -16.59 -3.83 -19.07
C ASN A 97 -16.77 -5.37 -18.98
N PRO A 98 -17.90 -5.86 -18.42
CA PRO A 98 -18.14 -7.29 -18.32
C PRO A 98 -18.26 -7.91 -19.71
N LEU A 99 -17.86 -9.19 -19.81
CA LEU A 99 -18.06 -9.95 -21.03
C LEU A 99 -19.55 -10.04 -21.34
N PHE A 100 -19.90 -9.79 -22.58
CA PHE A 100 -21.26 -9.95 -23.10
C PHE A 100 -21.24 -10.68 -24.44
N LEU A 101 -22.39 -11.21 -24.83
CA LEU A 101 -22.68 -11.75 -26.14
C LEU A 101 -23.96 -11.11 -26.68
N HIS A 102 -24.13 -11.18 -27.99
CA HIS A 102 -25.34 -10.66 -28.63
C HIS A 102 -26.47 -11.69 -28.63
N GLU A 103 -27.71 -11.23 -28.63
CA GLU A 103 -28.89 -12.11 -28.68
C GLU A 103 -28.94 -12.99 -29.94
N THR A 104 -28.21 -12.62 -30.97
CA THR A 104 -28.02 -13.35 -32.23
C THR A 104 -26.94 -14.42 -32.18
N ASP A 105 -26.08 -14.45 -31.15
CA ASP A 105 -25.09 -15.48 -30.96
C ASP A 105 -25.73 -16.80 -30.51
N THR A 106 -24.97 -17.89 -30.52
CA THR A 106 -25.49 -19.23 -30.30
C THR A 106 -25.07 -19.81 -28.93
N VAL A 107 -25.77 -20.88 -28.52
CA VAL A 107 -25.39 -21.67 -27.33
C VAL A 107 -23.98 -22.20 -27.40
N ARG A 108 -23.44 -22.48 -28.60
CA ARG A 108 -22.05 -22.90 -28.78
C ARG A 108 -21.10 -21.77 -28.40
N ASP A 109 -21.40 -20.54 -28.82
CA ASP A 109 -20.51 -19.38 -28.55
C ASP A 109 -20.45 -19.10 -27.06
N VAL A 110 -21.59 -19.12 -26.34
CA VAL A 110 -21.59 -18.90 -24.89
C VAL A 110 -20.87 -20.00 -24.12
N ARG A 111 -20.93 -21.27 -24.57
CA ARG A 111 -20.16 -22.37 -23.96
C ARG A 111 -18.66 -22.16 -24.12
N GLN A 112 -18.21 -21.80 -25.31
CA GLN A 112 -16.81 -21.46 -25.54
C GLN A 112 -16.33 -20.39 -24.58
N VAL A 113 -17.05 -19.28 -24.48
CA VAL A 113 -16.68 -18.18 -23.57
C VAL A 113 -16.70 -18.61 -22.09
N VAL A 114 -17.66 -19.43 -21.68
CA VAL A 114 -17.74 -19.95 -20.30
C VAL A 114 -16.57 -20.88 -20.00
N GLU A 115 -16.16 -21.74 -20.94
CA GLU A 115 -14.99 -22.64 -20.80
C GLU A 115 -13.69 -21.87 -20.75
N ASP A 116 -13.53 -20.87 -21.62
CA ASP A 116 -12.29 -20.07 -21.70
C ASP A 116 -12.09 -19.14 -20.50
N THR A 117 -13.19 -18.66 -19.90
CA THR A 117 -13.16 -17.62 -18.84
C THR A 117 -13.56 -18.12 -17.45
N PHE A 118 -14.06 -19.35 -17.33
CA PHE A 118 -14.60 -19.93 -16.09
C PHE A 118 -15.68 -19.07 -15.43
N THR A 119 -16.42 -18.27 -16.23
CA THR A 119 -17.51 -17.44 -15.72
C THR A 119 -18.81 -18.24 -15.57
N GLY A 120 -19.54 -18.01 -14.48
CA GLY A 120 -20.81 -18.71 -14.20
C GLY A 120 -22.02 -18.16 -14.97
N GLY A 121 -21.82 -17.29 -15.97
CA GLY A 121 -22.88 -16.73 -16.82
C GLY A 121 -22.50 -15.39 -17.43
N ILE A 122 -23.15 -15.06 -18.54
CA ILE A 122 -22.82 -13.94 -19.43
C ILE A 122 -24.06 -13.08 -19.65
N VAL A 123 -23.88 -11.77 -19.69
CA VAL A 123 -24.92 -10.79 -20.02
C VAL A 123 -25.15 -10.82 -21.54
N ILE A 124 -26.39 -10.79 -21.97
CA ILE A 124 -26.76 -10.76 -23.36
C ILE A 124 -27.28 -9.36 -23.71
N VAL A 125 -26.81 -8.84 -24.82
CA VAL A 125 -27.13 -7.49 -25.27
C VAL A 125 -27.73 -7.52 -26.69
N ASP A 126 -28.47 -6.46 -27.04
CA ASP A 126 -28.93 -6.22 -28.41
C ASP A 126 -27.82 -5.57 -29.27
N LYS A 127 -28.15 -5.20 -30.51
CA LYS A 127 -27.23 -4.54 -31.45
C LYS A 127 -26.75 -3.14 -30.98
N ASP A 128 -27.47 -2.51 -30.06
CA ASP A 128 -27.17 -1.20 -29.49
C ASP A 128 -26.48 -1.32 -28.12
N GLU A 129 -25.99 -2.55 -27.75
CA GLU A 129 -25.37 -2.92 -26.48
C GLU A 129 -26.28 -2.76 -25.25
N ARG A 130 -27.60 -2.75 -25.43
CA ARG A 130 -28.56 -2.72 -24.33
C ARG A 130 -28.75 -4.12 -23.75
N VAL A 131 -28.88 -4.21 -22.44
CA VAL A 131 -29.09 -5.48 -21.75
C VAL A 131 -30.49 -6.02 -22.07
N VAL A 132 -30.55 -7.19 -22.72
CA VAL A 132 -31.81 -7.88 -23.10
C VAL A 132 -31.96 -9.22 -22.42
N GLY A 133 -30.90 -9.82 -21.92
CA GLY A 133 -30.94 -11.12 -21.29
C GLY A 133 -29.70 -11.44 -20.45
N ILE A 134 -29.76 -12.60 -19.81
CA ILE A 134 -28.62 -13.24 -19.16
C ILE A 134 -28.68 -14.75 -19.41
N VAL A 135 -27.53 -15.36 -19.67
CA VAL A 135 -27.40 -16.83 -19.79
C VAL A 135 -26.41 -17.28 -18.73
N THR A 136 -26.81 -18.27 -17.94
CA THR A 136 -25.98 -18.86 -16.89
C THR A 136 -25.64 -20.30 -17.21
N THR A 137 -24.64 -20.85 -16.50
CA THR A 137 -24.30 -22.28 -16.61
C THR A 137 -25.49 -23.20 -16.32
N ARG A 138 -26.45 -22.74 -15.52
CA ARG A 138 -27.68 -23.47 -15.19
C ARG A 138 -28.62 -23.57 -16.41
N ASP A 139 -28.75 -22.51 -17.20
CA ASP A 139 -29.53 -22.46 -18.42
C ASP A 139 -28.95 -23.38 -19.50
N LEU A 140 -27.61 -23.50 -19.52
CA LEU A 140 -26.89 -24.34 -20.48
C LEU A 140 -26.84 -25.83 -20.10
N LEU A 141 -27.13 -26.18 -18.84
CA LEU A 141 -26.95 -27.54 -18.32
C LEU A 141 -27.79 -28.61 -19.08
N PHE A 142 -29.02 -28.24 -19.46
CA PHE A 142 -29.94 -29.13 -20.13
C PHE A 142 -30.13 -28.82 -21.62
N GLU A 143 -29.55 -27.74 -22.12
CA GLU A 143 -29.60 -27.41 -23.53
C GLU A 143 -28.59 -28.28 -24.31
N LYS A 144 -29.08 -28.99 -25.32
CA LYS A 144 -28.25 -29.90 -26.13
C LYS A 144 -27.92 -29.34 -27.51
N ASP A 145 -28.79 -28.49 -28.02
CA ASP A 145 -28.62 -27.90 -29.34
C ASP A 145 -27.74 -26.65 -29.27
N GLY A 146 -26.48 -26.81 -29.67
CA GLY A 146 -25.51 -25.73 -29.72
C GLY A 146 -25.77 -24.66 -30.78
N SER A 147 -26.73 -24.88 -31.70
CA SER A 147 -27.07 -23.95 -32.79
C SER A 147 -28.21 -22.99 -32.42
N ARG A 148 -28.88 -23.20 -31.29
CA ARG A 148 -29.95 -22.30 -30.85
C ARG A 148 -29.42 -20.92 -30.54
N LEU A 149 -30.22 -19.90 -30.89
CA LEU A 149 -29.89 -18.50 -30.62
C LEU A 149 -30.02 -18.19 -29.11
N LEU A 150 -29.17 -17.30 -28.61
CA LEU A 150 -29.24 -16.88 -27.21
C LEU A 150 -30.54 -16.19 -26.86
N SER A 151 -31.20 -15.50 -27.81
CA SER A 151 -32.52 -14.90 -27.66
C SER A 151 -33.64 -15.90 -27.32
N GLU A 152 -33.41 -17.20 -27.61
CA GLU A 152 -34.39 -18.28 -27.33
C GLU A 152 -34.19 -18.95 -25.98
N VAL A 153 -32.95 -18.95 -25.46
CA VAL A 153 -32.53 -19.67 -24.25
C VAL A 153 -32.25 -18.78 -23.06
N MET A 154 -32.01 -17.48 -23.31
CA MET A 154 -31.68 -16.52 -22.24
C MET A 154 -32.85 -16.26 -21.31
N THR A 155 -32.56 -15.98 -20.04
CA THR A 155 -33.51 -15.37 -19.12
C THR A 155 -33.77 -13.93 -19.56
N LYS A 156 -34.98 -13.61 -19.95
CA LYS A 156 -35.48 -12.27 -20.29
C LYS A 156 -35.92 -11.54 -19.00
N ASN A 157 -36.18 -10.24 -19.07
CA ASN A 157 -36.55 -9.41 -17.91
C ASN A 157 -35.48 -9.37 -16.83
N VAL A 158 -34.25 -9.08 -17.26
CA VAL A 158 -33.10 -8.96 -16.36
C VAL A 158 -33.27 -7.76 -15.42
N VAL A 159 -33.10 -8.00 -14.12
CA VAL A 159 -33.03 -6.92 -13.14
C VAL A 159 -31.69 -6.21 -13.32
N THR A 160 -31.72 -4.92 -13.59
CA THR A 160 -30.55 -4.05 -13.76
C THR A 160 -30.53 -2.94 -12.72
N ALA A 161 -29.41 -2.26 -12.57
CA ALA A 161 -29.25 -1.09 -11.71
C ALA A 161 -28.41 0.00 -12.40
N PRO A 162 -28.50 1.27 -11.97
CA PRO A 162 -27.66 2.35 -12.48
C PRO A 162 -26.17 2.10 -12.25
N THR A 163 -25.31 2.69 -13.11
CA THR A 163 -23.84 2.55 -13.06
C THR A 163 -23.24 2.99 -11.72
N ASP A 164 -23.85 3.95 -11.02
CA ASP A 164 -23.42 4.51 -9.74
C ASP A 164 -23.95 3.75 -8.50
N THR A 165 -24.52 2.56 -8.71
CA THR A 165 -25.09 1.75 -7.62
C THR A 165 -24.02 1.34 -6.61
N ASP A 166 -24.19 1.77 -5.36
CA ASP A 166 -23.32 1.41 -4.25
C ASP A 166 -23.54 -0.06 -3.79
N LEU A 167 -22.60 -0.57 -3.00
CA LEU A 167 -22.58 -1.94 -2.51
C LEU A 167 -23.86 -2.30 -1.71
N VAL A 168 -24.34 -1.39 -0.86
CA VAL A 168 -25.50 -1.63 0.02
C VAL A 168 -26.78 -1.78 -0.81
N LYS A 169 -26.94 -0.90 -1.80
CA LYS A 169 -28.08 -0.98 -2.75
C LYS A 169 -27.99 -2.24 -3.60
N ALA A 170 -26.78 -2.59 -4.09
CA ALA A 170 -26.57 -3.80 -4.87
C ALA A 170 -26.94 -5.07 -4.07
N GLU A 171 -26.47 -5.19 -2.81
CA GLU A 171 -26.86 -6.30 -1.92
C GLU A 171 -28.37 -6.38 -1.73
N ALA A 172 -29.04 -5.26 -1.48
CA ALA A 172 -30.49 -5.21 -1.29
C ALA A 172 -31.24 -5.69 -2.54
N ILE A 173 -30.80 -5.27 -3.74
CA ILE A 173 -31.40 -5.69 -5.03
C ILE A 173 -31.16 -7.19 -5.26
N LEU A 174 -29.92 -7.69 -5.14
CA LEU A 174 -29.58 -9.10 -5.31
C LEU A 174 -30.39 -9.99 -4.36
N HIS A 175 -30.50 -9.59 -3.10
CA HIS A 175 -31.27 -10.32 -2.09
C HIS A 175 -32.79 -10.30 -2.38
N LYS A 176 -33.35 -9.11 -2.68
CA LYS A 176 -34.80 -8.94 -2.95
C LYS A 176 -35.27 -9.79 -4.14
N HIS A 177 -34.47 -9.80 -5.21
CA HIS A 177 -34.79 -10.50 -6.45
C HIS A 177 -34.26 -11.93 -6.51
N ARG A 178 -33.47 -12.38 -5.48
CA ARG A 178 -32.84 -13.70 -5.39
C ARG A 178 -31.98 -14.03 -6.62
N ILE A 179 -31.24 -13.04 -7.11
CA ILE A 179 -30.35 -13.16 -8.26
C ILE A 179 -28.88 -13.14 -7.81
N GLU A 180 -28.01 -13.76 -8.60
CA GLU A 180 -26.57 -13.85 -8.32
C GLU A 180 -25.75 -12.81 -9.09
N LYS A 181 -26.35 -12.19 -10.11
CA LYS A 181 -25.69 -11.23 -11.00
C LYS A 181 -26.61 -10.03 -11.23
N LEU A 182 -26.05 -8.84 -11.12
CA LEU A 182 -26.74 -7.56 -11.30
C LEU A 182 -26.00 -6.74 -12.34
N PRO A 183 -26.44 -6.73 -13.61
CA PRO A 183 -25.88 -5.84 -14.62
C PRO A 183 -26.15 -4.38 -14.27
N LEU A 184 -25.14 -3.55 -14.46
CA LEU A 184 -25.21 -2.10 -14.34
C LEU A 184 -25.39 -1.50 -15.73
N VAL A 185 -26.27 -0.52 -15.83
CA VAL A 185 -26.60 0.10 -17.10
C VAL A 185 -26.57 1.63 -17.01
N ASP A 186 -26.26 2.27 -18.13
CA ASP A 186 -26.42 3.71 -18.29
C ASP A 186 -27.89 4.13 -18.49
N GLU A 187 -28.13 5.43 -18.66
CA GLU A 187 -29.47 6.00 -18.91
C GLU A 187 -30.12 5.47 -20.18
N ASN A 188 -29.35 4.91 -21.12
CA ASN A 188 -29.84 4.32 -22.36
C ASN A 188 -30.07 2.81 -22.28
N GLY A 189 -29.77 2.20 -21.11
CA GLY A 189 -29.89 0.75 -20.89
C GLY A 189 -28.67 -0.04 -21.40
N ARG A 190 -27.55 0.62 -21.75
CA ARG A 190 -26.32 -0.04 -22.20
C ARG A 190 -25.55 -0.58 -21.03
N LEU A 191 -24.93 -1.75 -21.21
CA LEU A 191 -24.15 -2.42 -20.22
C LEU A 191 -22.86 -1.63 -19.87
N THR A 192 -22.71 -1.25 -18.59
CA THR A 192 -21.54 -0.51 -18.10
C THR A 192 -20.76 -1.27 -17.04
N GLY A 193 -21.37 -2.27 -16.39
CA GLY A 193 -20.74 -3.05 -15.34
C GLY A 193 -21.55 -4.26 -14.94
N LEU A 194 -20.98 -5.10 -14.08
CA LEU A 194 -21.65 -6.27 -13.50
C LEU A 194 -21.26 -6.42 -12.04
N ILE A 195 -22.24 -6.60 -11.16
CA ILE A 195 -22.01 -6.95 -9.75
C ILE A 195 -22.46 -8.40 -9.55
N THR A 196 -21.64 -9.22 -8.86
CA THR A 196 -22.02 -10.60 -8.52
C THR A 196 -22.01 -10.84 -7.02
N VAL A 197 -22.85 -11.76 -6.54
CA VAL A 197 -22.85 -12.21 -5.13
C VAL A 197 -21.47 -12.72 -4.71
N LYS A 198 -20.75 -13.40 -5.63
CA LYS A 198 -19.40 -13.91 -5.38
C LYS A 198 -18.40 -12.78 -5.06
N ASP A 199 -18.50 -11.65 -5.77
CA ASP A 199 -17.62 -10.50 -5.54
C ASP A 199 -17.96 -9.80 -4.22
N ILE A 200 -19.25 -9.69 -3.88
CA ILE A 200 -19.70 -9.18 -2.58
C ILE A 200 -19.21 -10.07 -1.42
N LEU A 201 -19.27 -11.39 -1.56
CA LEU A 201 -18.77 -12.31 -0.52
C LEU A 201 -17.27 -12.19 -0.31
N LYS A 202 -16.48 -11.99 -1.36
CA LYS A 202 -15.04 -11.70 -1.23
C LYS A 202 -14.76 -10.44 -0.41
N LEU A 203 -15.60 -9.40 -0.56
CA LEU A 203 -15.43 -8.18 0.24
C LEU A 203 -15.63 -8.43 1.73
N LYS A 204 -16.50 -9.38 2.11
CA LYS A 204 -16.74 -9.76 3.51
C LYS A 204 -15.59 -10.57 4.13
N GLU A 205 -14.74 -11.17 3.31
CA GLU A 205 -13.56 -11.91 3.78
C GLU A 205 -12.50 -10.97 4.39
N TYR A 206 -12.39 -9.72 3.88
CA TYR A 206 -11.45 -8.72 4.36
C TYR A 206 -12.17 -7.43 4.78
N PRO A 207 -12.88 -7.44 5.91
CA PRO A 207 -13.73 -6.30 6.33
C PRO A 207 -12.92 -5.04 6.67
N ASN A 208 -11.65 -5.21 7.02
CA ASN A 208 -10.73 -4.12 7.35
C ASN A 208 -9.81 -3.73 6.18
N ALA A 209 -10.05 -4.24 4.98
CA ALA A 209 -9.21 -3.89 3.84
C ALA A 209 -9.28 -2.40 3.52
N THR A 210 -8.13 -1.81 3.23
CA THR A 210 -8.04 -0.43 2.75
C THR A 210 -8.50 -0.37 1.30
N LYS A 211 -9.57 0.41 1.06
CA LYS A 211 -10.25 0.49 -0.24
C LYS A 211 -10.49 1.92 -0.68
N ASP A 212 -10.51 2.12 -1.98
CA ASP A 212 -10.94 3.38 -2.59
C ASP A 212 -12.47 3.54 -2.58
N ALA A 213 -12.97 4.67 -3.04
CA ALA A 213 -14.41 4.97 -3.10
C ALA A 213 -15.21 3.99 -4.00
N ARG A 214 -14.53 3.25 -4.89
CA ARG A 214 -15.14 2.21 -5.74
C ARG A 214 -15.05 0.81 -5.13
N GLY A 215 -14.56 0.69 -3.89
CA GLY A 215 -14.40 -0.59 -3.19
C GLY A 215 -13.23 -1.44 -3.68
N ARG A 216 -12.33 -0.90 -4.52
CA ARG A 216 -11.10 -1.56 -4.97
C ARG A 216 -10.00 -1.37 -3.95
N LEU A 217 -9.07 -2.32 -3.85
CA LEU A 217 -7.92 -2.21 -2.94
C LEU A 217 -7.12 -0.93 -3.19
N ALA A 218 -6.77 -0.24 -2.11
CA ALA A 218 -5.95 0.95 -2.18
C ALA A 218 -4.47 0.61 -2.42
N VAL A 219 -3.80 1.43 -3.24
CA VAL A 219 -2.39 1.26 -3.59
C VAL A 219 -1.73 2.61 -3.83
N GLY A 220 -0.50 2.77 -3.33
CA GLY A 220 0.36 3.90 -3.69
C GLY A 220 1.43 3.51 -4.70
N ALA A 221 2.02 4.50 -5.35
CA ALA A 221 3.13 4.31 -6.28
C ALA A 221 4.18 5.41 -6.10
N ALA A 222 5.46 5.01 -6.12
CA ALA A 222 6.58 5.94 -6.00
C ALA A 222 6.98 6.52 -7.36
N ILE A 223 7.44 7.77 -7.33
CA ILE A 223 8.04 8.49 -8.46
C ILE A 223 9.34 9.16 -8.03
N GLY A 224 10.12 9.64 -8.98
CA GLY A 224 11.30 10.48 -8.75
C GLY A 224 10.96 11.97 -8.78
N VAL A 225 12.01 12.79 -8.97
CA VAL A 225 11.91 14.27 -8.95
C VAL A 225 12.17 14.94 -10.30
N LYS A 226 12.43 14.17 -11.37
CA LYS A 226 12.63 14.72 -12.71
C LYS A 226 11.30 15.26 -13.26
N SER A 227 11.33 16.30 -14.08
CA SER A 227 10.13 16.85 -14.74
C SER A 227 9.39 15.83 -15.62
N THR A 228 10.10 14.83 -16.15
CA THR A 228 9.53 13.72 -16.91
C THR A 228 8.59 12.82 -16.08
N GLU A 229 8.69 12.88 -14.76
CA GLU A 229 7.82 12.10 -13.86
C GLU A 229 6.35 12.57 -13.88
N LEU A 230 6.04 13.79 -14.34
CA LEU A 230 4.64 14.23 -14.49
C LEU A 230 3.85 13.33 -15.43
N TYR A 231 4.45 12.86 -16.52
CA TYR A 231 3.82 11.86 -17.39
C TYR A 231 3.58 10.52 -16.67
N ARG A 232 4.53 10.07 -15.82
CA ARG A 232 4.35 8.89 -14.98
C ARG A 232 3.18 9.08 -14.01
N VAL A 233 3.09 10.26 -13.35
CA VAL A 233 1.99 10.59 -12.44
C VAL A 233 0.64 10.51 -13.15
N GLU A 234 0.51 11.11 -14.34
CA GLU A 234 -0.72 11.01 -15.14
C GLU A 234 -1.14 9.56 -15.36
N LYS A 235 -0.23 8.72 -15.87
CA LYS A 235 -0.52 7.31 -16.18
C LYS A 235 -0.85 6.48 -14.93
N LEU A 236 -0.22 6.77 -13.79
CA LEU A 236 -0.51 6.12 -12.51
C LEU A 236 -1.89 6.53 -11.97
N LEU A 237 -2.25 7.80 -12.06
CA LEU A 237 -3.57 8.29 -11.65
C LEU A 237 -4.69 7.73 -12.54
N ASP A 238 -4.47 7.65 -13.85
CA ASP A 238 -5.39 7.02 -14.82
C ASP A 238 -5.62 5.53 -14.48
N ALA A 239 -4.56 4.83 -14.02
CA ALA A 239 -4.65 3.44 -13.55
C ALA A 239 -5.39 3.31 -12.21
N GLY A 240 -5.66 4.42 -11.51
CA GLY A 240 -6.38 4.49 -10.25
C GLY A 240 -5.49 4.44 -9.01
N THR A 241 -4.22 4.85 -9.09
CA THR A 241 -3.34 4.99 -7.91
C THR A 241 -3.96 5.96 -6.90
N ASP A 242 -3.99 5.57 -5.61
CA ASP A 242 -4.60 6.38 -4.55
C ASP A 242 -3.63 7.40 -3.95
N ALA A 243 -2.33 7.09 -3.90
CA ALA A 243 -1.29 8.00 -3.39
C ALA A 243 -0.05 7.98 -4.26
N ILE A 244 0.45 9.14 -4.62
CA ILE A 244 1.74 9.36 -5.30
C ILE A 244 2.79 9.65 -4.24
N VAL A 245 3.88 8.90 -4.23
CA VAL A 245 5.01 9.09 -3.30
C VAL A 245 6.19 9.65 -4.07
N VAL A 246 6.52 10.92 -3.85
CA VAL A 246 7.76 11.53 -4.35
C VAL A 246 8.87 11.07 -3.42
N ASP A 247 9.86 10.34 -3.94
CA ASP A 247 10.83 9.62 -3.12
C ASP A 247 12.27 9.83 -3.61
N ILE A 248 13.03 10.54 -2.80
CA ILE A 248 14.48 10.70 -2.95
C ILE A 248 15.17 10.59 -1.58
N ALA A 249 16.49 10.37 -1.61
CA ALA A 249 17.29 10.20 -0.37
C ALA A 249 17.27 11.43 0.55
N HIS A 250 17.17 12.63 -0.03
CA HIS A 250 17.10 13.91 0.69
C HIS A 250 15.97 14.77 0.11
N GLY A 251 14.77 14.64 0.69
CA GLY A 251 13.56 15.33 0.25
C GLY A 251 13.50 16.82 0.57
N ASP A 252 14.33 17.31 1.49
CA ASP A 252 14.47 18.73 1.76
C ASP A 252 15.33 19.42 0.67
N SER A 253 14.88 19.34 -0.57
CA SER A 253 15.57 19.82 -1.76
C SER A 253 14.65 20.62 -2.69
N THR A 254 15.25 21.53 -3.46
CA THR A 254 14.50 22.33 -4.45
C THR A 254 13.77 21.44 -5.44
N GLN A 255 14.40 20.36 -5.91
CA GLN A 255 13.81 19.44 -6.89
C GLN A 255 12.53 18.77 -6.35
N GLU A 256 12.52 18.36 -5.08
CA GLU A 256 11.35 17.75 -4.45
C GLU A 256 10.21 18.77 -4.31
N VAL A 257 10.53 19.98 -3.85
CA VAL A 257 9.56 21.08 -3.72
C VAL A 257 8.93 21.40 -5.08
N GLU A 258 9.74 21.55 -6.12
CA GLU A 258 9.28 21.88 -7.48
C GLU A 258 8.37 20.81 -8.06
N ILE A 259 8.70 19.52 -7.93
CA ILE A 259 7.87 18.43 -8.45
C ILE A 259 6.56 18.30 -7.68
N ILE A 260 6.55 18.44 -6.36
CA ILE A 260 5.33 18.44 -5.55
C ILE A 260 4.40 19.58 -5.98
N GLN A 261 4.94 20.80 -6.16
CA GLN A 261 4.18 21.96 -6.64
C GLN A 261 3.62 21.73 -8.04
N ALA A 262 4.41 21.14 -8.94
CA ALA A 262 3.98 20.83 -10.29
C ALA A 262 2.84 19.79 -10.31
N ILE A 263 2.97 18.71 -9.53
CA ILE A 263 1.92 17.69 -9.38
C ILE A 263 0.65 18.32 -8.79
N ARG A 264 0.77 19.12 -7.74
CA ARG A 264 -0.38 19.80 -7.11
C ARG A 264 -1.11 20.72 -8.08
N LYS A 265 -0.36 21.43 -8.94
CA LYS A 265 -0.91 22.33 -9.95
C LYS A 265 -1.65 21.57 -11.06
N GLU A 266 -1.06 20.48 -11.57
CA GLU A 266 -1.59 19.73 -12.70
C GLU A 266 -2.67 18.73 -12.28
N PHE A 267 -2.51 18.11 -11.09
CA PHE A 267 -3.43 17.11 -10.51
C PHE A 267 -3.91 17.53 -9.11
N PRO A 268 -4.80 18.51 -8.98
CA PRO A 268 -5.20 19.09 -7.68
C PRO A 268 -5.79 18.09 -6.69
N GLN A 269 -6.36 16.97 -7.16
CA GLN A 269 -6.99 15.95 -6.35
C GLN A 269 -6.03 14.81 -5.91
N ALA A 270 -4.82 14.75 -6.50
CA ALA A 270 -3.84 13.72 -6.15
C ALA A 270 -3.48 13.79 -4.66
N GLN A 271 -3.33 12.63 -4.02
CA GLN A 271 -2.78 12.53 -2.68
C GLN A 271 -1.27 12.39 -2.80
N ILE A 272 -0.51 13.36 -2.32
CA ILE A 272 0.93 13.48 -2.50
C ILE A 272 1.64 13.24 -1.18
N ILE A 273 2.56 12.29 -1.16
CA ILE A 273 3.46 12.01 -0.03
C ILE A 273 4.86 12.42 -0.45
N GLY A 274 5.47 13.36 0.25
CA GLY A 274 6.85 13.80 -0.04
C GLY A 274 7.85 13.25 0.96
N GLY A 275 9.10 13.02 0.57
CA GLY A 275 10.17 12.57 1.47
C GLY A 275 11.37 11.91 0.78
N ASN A 276 12.50 11.68 1.52
CA ASN A 276 12.52 11.70 2.98
C ASN A 276 13.12 13.00 3.54
N VAL A 277 12.55 13.45 4.62
CA VAL A 277 13.10 14.54 5.43
C VAL A 277 13.49 14.05 6.84
N ALA A 278 14.24 14.84 7.60
CA ALA A 278 14.64 14.49 8.97
C ALA A 278 14.55 15.66 9.96
N THR A 279 13.99 16.80 9.54
CA THR A 279 13.93 18.04 10.33
C THR A 279 12.55 18.68 10.28
N ALA A 280 12.22 19.48 11.28
CA ALA A 280 11.02 20.30 11.30
C ALA A 280 10.92 21.22 10.07
N ASP A 281 12.02 21.90 9.71
CA ASP A 281 12.07 22.84 8.59
C ASP A 281 11.84 22.11 7.24
N GLY A 282 12.45 20.93 7.05
CA GLY A 282 12.24 20.12 5.85
C GLY A 282 10.78 19.63 5.75
N THR A 283 10.20 19.21 6.88
CA THR A 283 8.79 18.84 6.95
C THR A 283 7.89 20.01 6.58
N GLN A 284 8.14 21.22 7.11
CA GLN A 284 7.37 22.41 6.80
C GLN A 284 7.44 22.74 5.30
N ARG A 285 8.65 22.70 4.69
CA ARG A 285 8.82 23.00 3.26
C ARG A 285 8.02 22.07 2.34
N LEU A 286 7.97 20.76 2.66
CA LEU A 286 7.17 19.83 1.86
C LEU A 286 5.66 20.04 2.04
N ILE A 287 5.22 20.40 3.24
CA ILE A 287 3.82 20.78 3.49
C ILE A 287 3.46 22.04 2.71
N ASP A 288 4.29 23.08 2.77
CA ASP A 288 4.09 24.33 2.03
C ASP A 288 4.12 24.14 0.51
N ALA A 289 4.86 23.14 0.03
CA ALA A 289 4.86 22.74 -1.37
C ALA A 289 3.54 22.05 -1.80
N GLY A 290 2.72 21.57 -0.86
CA GLY A 290 1.44 20.94 -1.11
C GLY A 290 1.42 19.44 -0.91
N ALA A 291 2.35 18.86 -0.13
CA ALA A 291 2.29 17.46 0.29
C ALA A 291 1.12 17.22 1.25
N ASP A 292 0.39 16.11 1.04
CA ASP A 292 -0.70 15.64 1.91
C ASP A 292 -0.20 14.75 3.06
N ALA A 293 1.02 14.26 2.97
CA ALA A 293 1.74 13.57 4.05
C ALA A 293 3.25 13.70 3.84
N VAL A 294 4.02 13.56 4.91
CA VAL A 294 5.47 13.68 4.86
C VAL A 294 6.14 12.41 5.38
N LYS A 295 7.06 11.86 4.61
CA LYS A 295 7.85 10.67 4.95
C LYS A 295 9.17 11.10 5.61
N VAL A 296 9.41 10.58 6.83
CA VAL A 296 10.48 11.04 7.73
C VAL A 296 11.48 9.91 7.97
N GLY A 297 12.75 10.17 7.63
CA GLY A 297 13.84 9.24 7.89
C GLY A 297 14.99 9.37 6.90
N VAL A 298 16.11 9.94 7.35
CA VAL A 298 17.37 10.01 6.60
C VAL A 298 18.41 9.16 7.30
N GLY A 299 18.77 8.02 6.69
CA GLY A 299 19.79 7.10 7.16
C GLY A 299 19.42 6.08 8.24
N PRO A 300 18.13 5.89 8.70
CA PRO A 300 17.83 4.89 9.73
C PRO A 300 17.56 3.48 9.15
N GLY A 301 17.45 3.32 7.85
CA GLY A 301 17.15 2.04 7.19
C GLY A 301 18.23 0.98 7.46
N SER A 302 17.85 -0.29 7.61
CA SER A 302 18.77 -1.39 7.94
C SER A 302 19.83 -1.69 6.89
N ILE A 303 19.61 -1.28 5.65
CA ILE A 303 20.51 -1.42 4.50
C ILE A 303 20.94 -0.06 3.92
N CYS A 304 20.66 1.02 4.65
CA CYS A 304 21.08 2.37 4.31
C CYS A 304 22.43 2.66 5.00
N ILE A 305 23.39 3.18 4.24
CA ILE A 305 24.71 3.57 4.74
C ILE A 305 25.00 5.07 4.54
N THR A 306 23.99 5.88 4.23
CA THR A 306 24.12 7.34 4.05
C THR A 306 24.84 8.01 5.20
N ARG A 307 24.55 7.63 6.46
CA ARG A 307 25.23 8.21 7.64
C ARG A 307 26.72 7.90 7.69
N ILE A 308 27.14 6.79 7.12
CA ILE A 308 28.56 6.39 7.07
C ILE A 308 29.24 7.07 5.88
N VAL A 309 28.59 7.08 4.71
CA VAL A 309 29.17 7.57 3.46
C VAL A 309 29.13 9.10 3.38
N ALA A 310 27.99 9.71 3.67
CA ALA A 310 27.79 11.15 3.56
C ALA A 310 27.94 11.89 4.91
N GLY A 311 27.98 11.17 6.04
CA GLY A 311 28.00 11.76 7.37
C GLY A 311 26.69 12.50 7.74
N SER A 312 25.61 12.33 6.97
CA SER A 312 24.37 13.07 7.11
C SER A 312 23.26 12.20 7.66
N GLY A 313 22.39 12.77 8.51
CA GLY A 313 21.23 12.10 9.09
C GLY A 313 20.85 12.62 10.46
N VAL A 314 19.67 12.22 10.93
CA VAL A 314 19.18 12.50 12.29
C VAL A 314 18.69 11.18 12.88
N PRO A 315 19.01 10.86 14.17
CA PRO A 315 18.44 9.72 14.88
C PRO A 315 16.90 9.73 14.82
N GLN A 316 16.31 8.55 14.52
CA GLN A 316 14.97 8.47 13.97
C GLN A 316 13.87 8.96 14.91
N LEU A 317 13.96 8.65 16.21
CA LEU A 317 12.96 9.11 17.18
C LEU A 317 12.89 10.64 17.22
N THR A 318 14.06 11.30 17.28
CA THR A 318 14.15 12.77 17.27
C THR A 318 13.58 13.35 15.95
N ALA A 319 13.94 12.76 14.81
CA ALA A 319 13.41 13.21 13.51
C ALA A 319 11.89 13.13 13.46
N VAL A 320 11.29 12.02 13.94
CA VAL A 320 9.84 11.83 14.00
C VAL A 320 9.20 12.86 14.94
N MET A 321 9.72 13.05 16.15
CA MET A 321 9.16 14.01 17.12
C MET A 321 9.15 15.44 16.59
N GLN A 322 10.27 15.90 16.01
CA GLN A 322 10.40 17.26 15.44
C GLN A 322 9.46 17.46 14.25
N SER A 323 9.37 16.48 13.37
CA SER A 323 8.46 16.53 12.20
C SER A 323 6.99 16.49 12.63
N ALA A 324 6.64 15.67 13.63
CA ALA A 324 5.29 15.56 14.17
C ALA A 324 4.81 16.87 14.83
N GLU A 325 5.70 17.61 15.49
CA GLU A 325 5.35 18.89 16.11
C GLU A 325 4.86 19.92 15.08
N VAL A 326 5.48 19.93 13.90
CA VAL A 326 5.11 20.84 12.80
C VAL A 326 3.85 20.36 12.10
N SER A 327 3.83 19.08 11.70
CA SER A 327 2.77 18.51 10.86
C SER A 327 1.41 18.45 11.58
N ARG A 328 1.42 18.20 12.90
CA ARG A 328 0.20 18.12 13.71
C ARG A 328 -0.56 19.46 13.74
N LYS A 329 0.15 20.60 13.76
CA LYS A 329 -0.46 21.95 13.74
C LYS A 329 -1.27 22.20 12.47
N GLN A 330 -0.99 21.46 11.40
CA GLN A 330 -1.61 21.60 10.09
C GLN A 330 -2.50 20.40 9.70
N GLY A 331 -2.61 19.41 10.60
CA GLY A 331 -3.39 18.20 10.33
C GLY A 331 -2.82 17.30 9.23
N ILE A 332 -1.52 17.42 8.94
CA ILE A 332 -0.83 16.63 7.91
C ILE A 332 -0.19 15.39 8.58
N PRO A 333 -0.52 14.15 8.15
CA PRO A 333 0.09 12.94 8.68
C PRO A 333 1.59 12.85 8.37
N ILE A 334 2.36 12.18 9.25
CA ILE A 334 3.74 11.80 8.95
C ILE A 334 3.91 10.28 8.98
N ILE A 335 4.83 9.79 8.15
CA ILE A 335 5.20 8.40 8.00
C ILE A 335 6.62 8.22 8.55
N ALA A 336 6.78 7.46 9.62
CA ALA A 336 8.12 7.13 10.14
C ALA A 336 8.74 6.01 9.29
N ASP A 337 9.75 6.35 8.49
CA ASP A 337 10.40 5.44 7.55
C ASP A 337 11.79 5.05 8.02
N GLY A 338 11.97 3.75 8.33
CA GLY A 338 13.23 3.15 8.75
C GLY A 338 13.46 3.10 10.26
N GLY A 339 14.47 2.30 10.66
CA GLY A 339 14.87 2.11 12.05
C GLY A 339 13.98 1.13 12.84
N ILE A 340 12.90 0.63 12.29
CA ILE A 340 11.94 -0.25 12.96
C ILE A 340 12.34 -1.72 12.76
N ARG A 341 12.54 -2.45 13.85
CA ARG A 341 12.96 -3.86 13.88
C ARG A 341 11.99 -4.74 14.67
N THR A 342 11.21 -4.13 15.55
CA THR A 342 10.29 -4.82 16.47
C THR A 342 8.94 -4.12 16.53
N SER A 343 7.94 -4.78 17.09
CA SER A 343 6.64 -4.15 17.38
C SER A 343 6.73 -3.03 18.43
N GLY A 344 7.71 -3.13 19.35
CA GLY A 344 8.01 -2.06 20.31
C GLY A 344 8.48 -0.78 19.61
N ASP A 345 9.28 -0.90 18.54
CA ASP A 345 9.71 0.26 17.75
C ASP A 345 8.53 0.90 17.01
N VAL A 346 7.57 0.08 16.51
CA VAL A 346 6.30 0.59 15.95
C VAL A 346 5.54 1.42 17.00
N ALA A 347 5.40 0.89 18.22
CA ALA A 347 4.71 1.60 19.30
C ALA A 347 5.42 2.92 19.66
N LYS A 348 6.77 2.92 19.71
CA LYS A 348 7.55 4.14 19.99
C LYS A 348 7.46 5.16 18.84
N ALA A 349 7.49 4.71 17.58
CA ALA A 349 7.36 5.59 16.42
C ALA A 349 5.99 6.29 16.40
N VAL A 350 4.92 5.52 16.63
CA VAL A 350 3.57 6.08 16.73
C VAL A 350 3.48 7.00 17.95
N ALA A 351 3.92 6.58 19.12
CA ALA A 351 3.91 7.41 20.33
C ALA A 351 4.68 8.73 20.15
N ALA A 352 5.72 8.75 19.33
CA ALA A 352 6.48 9.95 18.97
C ALA A 352 5.72 10.90 18.02
N GLY A 353 4.55 10.51 17.53
CA GLY A 353 3.66 11.32 16.69
C GLY A 353 3.56 10.89 15.23
N ALA A 354 4.14 9.75 14.85
CA ALA A 354 3.94 9.21 13.52
C ALA A 354 2.50 8.68 13.36
N SER A 355 1.82 9.06 12.27
CA SER A 355 0.52 8.51 11.93
C SER A 355 0.64 7.08 11.40
N THR A 356 1.71 6.81 10.66
CA THR A 356 2.02 5.48 10.11
C THR A 356 3.52 5.20 10.16
N VAL A 357 3.88 3.93 10.00
CA VAL A 357 5.27 3.49 9.86
C VAL A 357 5.47 2.80 8.52
N MET A 358 6.59 3.08 7.85
CA MET A 358 7.00 2.39 6.64
C MET A 358 8.00 1.29 6.96
N LEU A 359 7.74 0.07 6.47
CA LEU A 359 8.53 -1.11 6.76
C LEU A 359 9.16 -1.68 5.48
N GLY A 360 10.49 -1.84 5.50
CA GLY A 360 11.27 -2.51 4.46
C GLY A 360 11.71 -3.91 4.88
N SER A 361 12.75 -4.01 5.70
CA SER A 361 13.44 -5.27 6.05
C SER A 361 12.55 -6.30 6.73
N LEU A 362 11.58 -5.88 7.55
CA LEU A 362 10.64 -6.79 8.21
C LEU A 362 9.72 -7.49 7.21
N LEU A 363 9.41 -6.84 6.09
CA LEU A 363 8.53 -7.36 5.04
C LEU A 363 9.29 -8.02 3.89
N ALA A 364 10.57 -7.66 3.67
CA ALA A 364 11.39 -8.19 2.58
C ALA A 364 11.56 -9.73 2.63
N GLY A 365 11.49 -10.34 3.83
CA GLY A 365 11.59 -11.78 4.03
C GLY A 365 10.29 -12.56 3.85
N THR A 366 9.17 -11.92 3.47
CA THR A 366 7.87 -12.57 3.39
C THR A 366 7.59 -13.18 2.01
N ASP A 367 6.58 -14.06 1.93
CA ASP A 367 6.18 -14.72 0.68
C ASP A 367 5.81 -13.71 -0.42
N GLU A 368 5.15 -12.63 -0.04
CA GLU A 368 4.57 -11.64 -0.95
C GLU A 368 5.59 -10.62 -1.48
N SER A 369 6.80 -10.54 -0.89
CA SER A 369 7.87 -9.69 -1.41
C SER A 369 8.48 -10.26 -2.69
N PRO A 370 8.93 -9.44 -3.65
CA PRO A 370 9.50 -9.92 -4.92
C PRO A 370 10.93 -10.47 -4.80
N GLY A 371 11.60 -10.30 -3.66
CA GLY A 371 12.98 -10.74 -3.44
C GLY A 371 13.19 -12.24 -3.70
N ILE A 372 14.32 -12.59 -4.31
CA ILE A 372 14.68 -13.97 -4.67
C ILE A 372 15.04 -14.78 -3.43
N PHE A 373 14.56 -16.04 -3.38
CA PHE A 373 14.94 -16.99 -2.32
C PHE A 373 16.38 -17.48 -2.49
N ILE A 374 17.09 -17.52 -1.36
CA ILE A 374 18.42 -18.15 -1.25
C ILE A 374 18.45 -19.07 -0.03
N THR A 375 19.21 -20.15 -0.10
CA THR A 375 19.44 -21.08 1.02
C THR A 375 20.87 -20.99 1.49
N ARG A 376 21.07 -20.74 2.78
CA ARG A 376 22.39 -20.72 3.44
C ARG A 376 22.36 -21.58 4.69
N LYS A 377 23.27 -22.53 4.80
CA LYS A 377 23.39 -23.45 5.96
C LYS A 377 22.04 -24.08 6.38
N GLY A 378 21.22 -24.48 5.40
CA GLY A 378 19.92 -25.09 5.63
C GLY A 378 18.77 -24.13 5.96
N HIS A 379 19.02 -22.84 6.14
CA HIS A 379 18.00 -21.83 6.39
C HIS A 379 17.66 -21.04 5.11
N ARG A 380 16.39 -20.68 4.98
CA ARG A 380 15.89 -19.88 3.85
C ARG A 380 16.01 -18.38 4.15
N TYR A 381 16.46 -17.65 3.15
CA TYR A 381 16.55 -16.18 3.15
C TYR A 381 15.96 -15.62 1.87
N LYS A 382 15.65 -14.34 1.87
CA LYS A 382 15.36 -13.56 0.65
C LYS A 382 16.39 -12.47 0.45
N VAL A 383 16.69 -12.18 -0.79
CA VAL A 383 17.54 -11.03 -1.14
C VAL A 383 16.78 -9.75 -0.88
N SER A 384 17.43 -8.81 -0.21
CA SER A 384 16.96 -7.44 0.00
C SER A 384 18.05 -6.48 -0.37
N ARG A 385 17.74 -5.44 -1.14
CA ARG A 385 18.74 -4.46 -1.57
C ARG A 385 18.28 -3.03 -1.31
N GLY A 386 19.25 -2.18 -0.97
CA GLY A 386 19.02 -0.74 -0.80
C GLY A 386 18.77 -0.07 -2.14
N MET A 387 17.79 0.82 -2.21
CA MET A 387 17.46 1.56 -3.43
C MET A 387 18.60 2.46 -3.92
N ALA A 388 19.53 2.84 -3.03
CA ALA A 388 20.77 3.56 -3.34
C ALA A 388 22.00 2.64 -3.43
N SER A 389 21.83 1.32 -3.63
CA SER A 389 22.96 0.41 -3.93
C SER A 389 23.38 0.54 -5.40
N LEU A 390 24.65 0.17 -5.69
CA LEU A 390 25.17 0.22 -7.05
C LEU A 390 24.30 -0.63 -8.01
N GLN A 391 23.99 -1.87 -7.62
CA GLN A 391 23.20 -2.77 -8.46
C GLN A 391 21.79 -2.23 -8.71
N ALA A 392 21.14 -1.66 -7.69
CA ALA A 392 19.83 -1.04 -7.85
C ALA A 392 19.88 0.14 -8.84
N ASN A 393 20.94 0.96 -8.82
CA ASN A 393 21.11 2.08 -9.74
C ASN A 393 21.37 1.62 -11.18
N VAL A 394 22.21 0.61 -11.38
CA VAL A 394 22.46 0.01 -12.70
C VAL A 394 21.18 -0.58 -13.29
N ASP A 395 20.47 -1.41 -12.54
CA ASP A 395 19.21 -2.02 -12.98
C ASP A 395 18.12 -0.97 -13.28
N ARG A 396 18.08 0.11 -12.49
CA ARG A 396 17.17 1.23 -12.73
C ARG A 396 17.42 1.88 -14.08
N LYS A 397 18.67 2.32 -14.36
CA LYS A 397 19.02 2.96 -15.63
C LYS A 397 18.70 2.06 -16.82
N ALA A 398 19.03 0.76 -16.74
CA ALA A 398 18.71 -0.20 -17.79
C ALA A 398 17.20 -0.33 -18.05
N ARG A 399 16.38 -0.25 -17.02
CA ARG A 399 14.89 -0.38 -17.13
C ARG A 399 14.17 0.91 -17.49
N GLU A 400 14.73 2.07 -17.09
CA GLU A 400 14.18 3.40 -17.44
C GLU A 400 14.51 3.79 -18.90
N GLY A 401 15.39 3.05 -19.58
CA GLY A 401 15.79 3.33 -20.97
C GLY A 401 16.83 4.46 -21.09
N ASP A 402 17.49 4.81 -19.98
CA ASP A 402 18.56 5.84 -19.93
C ASP A 402 19.89 5.35 -20.56
N GLY A 403 19.89 4.19 -21.26
CA GLY A 403 21.03 3.60 -21.94
C GLY A 403 21.81 2.58 -21.08
N GLU A 404 22.86 1.99 -21.65
CA GLU A 404 23.80 1.16 -20.91
C GLU A 404 24.66 2.05 -19.99
N VAL A 405 24.77 1.64 -18.71
CA VAL A 405 25.63 2.34 -17.75
C VAL A 405 27.09 2.13 -18.15
N SER A 406 27.80 3.21 -18.40
CA SER A 406 29.23 3.12 -18.74
C SER A 406 30.04 2.60 -17.55
N GLN A 407 31.22 2.02 -17.84
CA GLN A 407 32.14 1.55 -16.79
C GLN A 407 32.61 2.71 -15.91
N GLU A 408 32.82 3.89 -16.48
CA GLU A 408 33.19 5.12 -15.76
C GLU A 408 32.09 5.56 -14.79
N GLU A 409 30.82 5.52 -15.19
CA GLU A 409 29.68 5.83 -14.30
C GLU A 409 29.53 4.80 -13.16
N VAL A 410 29.92 3.55 -13.37
CA VAL A 410 29.92 2.51 -12.32
C VAL A 410 31.06 2.77 -11.33
N GLU A 411 32.25 3.14 -11.81
CA GLU A 411 33.43 3.43 -10.98
C GLU A 411 33.26 4.72 -10.15
N ASP A 412 32.57 5.73 -10.69
CA ASP A 412 32.33 7.01 -10.02
C ASP A 412 31.12 6.98 -9.06
N TYR A 413 30.29 5.92 -9.10
CA TYR A 413 29.09 5.87 -8.27
C TYR A 413 29.38 5.54 -6.81
N VAL A 414 29.08 6.47 -5.91
CA VAL A 414 29.17 6.28 -4.47
C VAL A 414 27.87 5.70 -3.93
N SER A 415 27.89 4.42 -3.58
CA SER A 415 26.71 3.72 -3.06
C SER A 415 26.38 4.16 -1.63
N GLU A 416 25.12 4.52 -1.39
CA GLU A 416 24.58 4.81 -0.05
C GLU A 416 23.65 3.69 0.48
N GLY A 417 23.62 2.57 -0.20
CA GLY A 417 22.88 1.36 0.18
C GLY A 417 23.70 0.10 -0.05
N VAL A 418 23.35 -0.97 0.64
CA VAL A 418 23.98 -2.28 0.50
C VAL A 418 22.97 -3.34 0.06
N ASP A 419 23.49 -4.39 -0.58
CA ASP A 419 22.72 -5.61 -0.84
C ASP A 419 22.90 -6.58 0.33
N ALA A 420 21.78 -7.13 0.80
CA ALA A 420 21.72 -7.96 1.99
C ALA A 420 20.80 -9.16 1.80
N SER A 421 20.82 -10.05 2.75
CA SER A 421 19.85 -11.17 2.83
C SER A 421 19.11 -11.08 4.15
N VAL A 422 17.79 -11.19 4.10
CA VAL A 422 16.92 -11.20 5.28
C VAL A 422 16.38 -12.61 5.52
N PRO A 423 16.23 -13.06 6.76
CA PRO A 423 15.61 -14.35 7.07
C PRO A 423 14.20 -14.43 6.48
N TYR A 424 13.86 -15.60 5.94
CA TYR A 424 12.50 -15.89 5.50
C TYR A 424 11.53 -15.91 6.70
N ARG A 425 10.36 -15.28 6.55
CA ARG A 425 9.39 -15.03 7.62
C ARG A 425 7.99 -15.59 7.35
N GLY A 426 7.78 -16.32 6.24
CA GLY A 426 6.45 -16.78 5.85
C GLY A 426 5.55 -15.67 5.32
N SER A 427 4.24 -15.79 5.52
CA SER A 427 3.28 -14.80 5.02
C SER A 427 3.40 -13.45 5.73
N VAL A 428 3.27 -12.37 4.97
CA VAL A 428 3.22 -11.00 5.50
C VAL A 428 2.09 -10.81 6.52
N ARG A 429 0.97 -11.53 6.36
CA ARG A 429 -0.16 -11.48 7.29
C ARG A 429 0.26 -11.82 8.73
N GLU A 430 1.10 -12.85 8.90
CA GLU A 430 1.58 -13.23 10.23
C GLU A 430 2.50 -12.17 10.83
N VAL A 431 3.40 -11.60 10.02
CA VAL A 431 4.28 -10.50 10.44
C VAL A 431 3.45 -9.30 10.90
N LEU A 432 2.47 -8.87 10.08
CA LEU A 432 1.60 -7.75 10.42
C LEU A 432 0.79 -8.00 11.69
N ARG A 433 0.26 -9.22 11.88
CA ARG A 433 -0.48 -9.60 13.08
C ARG A 433 0.38 -9.44 14.35
N GLN A 434 1.65 -9.85 14.31
CA GLN A 434 2.58 -9.70 15.42
C GLN A 434 2.90 -8.22 15.70
N LEU A 435 3.14 -7.44 14.67
CA LEU A 435 3.47 -6.01 14.81
C LEU A 435 2.28 -5.21 15.38
N VAL A 436 1.08 -5.45 14.86
CA VAL A 436 -0.14 -4.79 15.36
C VAL A 436 -0.46 -5.22 16.80
N GLY A 437 -0.30 -6.51 17.10
CA GLY A 437 -0.51 -7.02 18.47
C GLY A 437 0.45 -6.37 19.47
N GLY A 438 1.73 -6.18 19.09
CA GLY A 438 2.70 -5.49 19.91
C GLY A 438 2.41 -3.99 20.07
N LEU A 439 1.96 -3.32 18.99
CA LEU A 439 1.48 -1.94 19.09
C LEU A 439 0.31 -1.81 20.07
N GLN A 440 -0.70 -2.67 19.96
CA GLN A 440 -1.83 -2.70 20.89
C GLN A 440 -1.40 -2.97 22.34
N SER A 441 -0.33 -3.77 22.52
CA SER A 441 0.28 -3.94 23.84
C SER A 441 0.84 -2.61 24.36
N GLY A 442 1.65 -1.90 23.57
CA GLY A 442 2.19 -0.59 23.93
C GLY A 442 1.09 0.43 24.24
N MET A 443 0.03 0.48 23.43
CA MET A 443 -1.17 1.33 23.69
C MET A 443 -1.81 1.00 25.05
N SER A 444 -1.99 -0.29 25.35
CA SER A 444 -2.56 -0.74 26.63
C SER A 444 -1.74 -0.27 27.83
N TYR A 445 -0.40 -0.38 27.76
CA TYR A 445 0.49 0.14 28.82
C TYR A 445 0.49 1.66 28.94
N SER A 446 0.18 2.38 27.85
CA SER A 446 0.08 3.84 27.84
C SER A 446 -1.34 4.35 28.11
N ALA A 447 -2.28 3.49 28.50
CA ALA A 447 -3.70 3.83 28.73
C ALA A 447 -4.37 4.51 27.52
N ALA A 448 -3.97 4.12 26.29
CA ALA A 448 -4.47 4.71 25.04
C ALA A 448 -5.40 3.73 24.32
N HIS A 449 -6.60 4.19 23.95
CA HIS A 449 -7.61 3.44 23.21
C HIS A 449 -7.50 3.66 21.69
N THR A 450 -6.91 4.78 21.28
CA THR A 450 -6.66 5.15 19.87
C THR A 450 -5.21 5.59 19.70
N LEU A 451 -4.76 5.75 18.45
CA LEU A 451 -3.41 6.25 18.18
C LEU A 451 -3.27 7.74 18.54
N GLU A 452 -4.32 8.52 18.38
CA GLU A 452 -4.36 9.92 18.82
C GLU A 452 -4.15 10.02 20.33
N GLU A 453 -4.84 9.18 21.12
CA GLU A 453 -4.61 9.11 22.56
C GLU A 453 -3.19 8.67 22.92
N LEU A 454 -2.59 7.77 22.14
CA LEU A 454 -1.19 7.37 22.34
C LEU A 454 -0.24 8.56 22.12
N HIS A 455 -0.48 9.39 21.09
CA HIS A 455 0.28 10.61 20.85
C HIS A 455 0.21 11.61 22.04
N GLU A 456 -0.92 11.66 22.72
CA GLU A 456 -1.16 12.62 23.81
C GLU A 456 -0.65 12.10 25.16
N LYS A 457 -0.84 10.80 25.42
CA LYS A 457 -0.61 10.18 26.73
C LYS A 457 0.80 9.60 26.89
N ALA A 458 1.49 9.29 25.79
CA ALA A 458 2.78 8.62 25.86
C ALA A 458 3.84 9.42 26.60
N ILE A 459 4.51 8.77 27.53
CA ILE A 459 5.65 9.32 28.25
C ILE A 459 6.86 8.45 27.96
N PHE A 460 7.95 9.08 27.50
CA PHE A 460 9.21 8.40 27.26
C PHE A 460 10.17 8.56 28.43
N THR A 461 10.87 7.49 28.77
CA THR A 461 12.07 7.52 29.62
C THR A 461 13.29 7.16 28.80
N ARG A 462 14.41 7.85 29.04
CA ARG A 462 15.69 7.49 28.43
C ARG A 462 16.29 6.28 29.16
N MET A 463 16.97 5.43 28.44
CA MET A 463 17.73 4.32 29.04
C MET A 463 19.20 4.37 28.64
N THR A 464 20.04 3.72 29.44
CA THR A 464 21.44 3.53 29.15
C THR A 464 21.66 2.31 28.26
N PRO A 465 22.86 2.13 27.65
CA PRO A 465 23.19 0.90 26.93
C PRO A 465 23.04 -0.38 27.81
N VAL A 466 23.19 -0.26 29.13
CA VAL A 466 22.96 -1.38 30.07
C VAL A 466 21.47 -1.67 30.19
N GLY A 467 20.63 -0.64 30.27
CA GLY A 467 19.15 -0.80 30.26
C GLY A 467 18.63 -1.41 28.95
N LEU A 468 19.29 -1.09 27.82
CA LEU A 468 19.00 -1.75 26.55
C LEU A 468 19.31 -3.26 26.60
N ARG A 469 20.45 -3.65 27.19
CA ARG A 469 20.79 -5.09 27.40
C ARG A 469 19.78 -5.79 28.29
N GLU A 470 19.34 -5.17 29.39
CA GLU A 470 18.29 -5.68 30.28
C GLU A 470 16.95 -5.90 29.54
N SER A 471 16.68 -5.12 28.47
CA SER A 471 15.45 -5.23 27.67
C SER A 471 15.44 -6.44 26.74
N HIS A 472 16.53 -7.16 26.58
CA HIS A 472 16.62 -8.41 25.81
C HIS A 472 16.58 -9.64 26.74
N PRO A 473 16.09 -10.79 26.25
CA PRO A 473 16.27 -12.04 26.99
C PRO A 473 17.73 -12.25 27.36
N HIS A 474 18.01 -12.52 28.64
CA HIS A 474 19.33 -12.80 29.18
C HIS A 474 19.28 -13.97 30.14
N ASP A 475 20.40 -14.65 30.31
CA ASP A 475 20.54 -15.84 31.15
C ASP A 475 19.59 -17.01 30.77
N VAL A 476 19.14 -17.05 29.51
CA VAL A 476 18.28 -18.10 28.94
C VAL A 476 18.68 -18.40 27.50
N ASP A 477 18.49 -19.65 27.09
CA ASP A 477 18.55 -20.04 25.68
C ASP A 477 17.19 -19.76 25.01
N VAL A 478 17.19 -18.93 23.97
CA VAL A 478 15.97 -18.63 23.20
C VAL A 478 15.84 -19.67 22.08
N ASN A 479 14.75 -20.45 22.12
CA ASN A 479 14.42 -21.49 21.12
C ASN A 479 13.97 -20.91 19.78
#